data_0da9511a0bf3dd3ae2a5502995f82ed0
#
_entry.id   0da9511a0bf3dd3ae2a5502995f82ed0
#
_cell.length_a   1.000
_cell.length_b   1.000
_cell.length_c   1.000
_cell.angle_alpha   90.00
_cell.angle_beta   90.00
_cell.angle_gamma   90.00
#
_symmetry.space_group_name_H-M   'P 1'
#
loop_
_entity.id
_entity.type
_entity.pdbx_description
1 polymer ?
#
loop_
_entity_poly.entity_id
_entity_poly.type
_entity_poly.pdbx_seq_one_letter_code
_entity_poly.pdbx_strand_id
1 'polypeptide(L)'
;MRHRDCRKTGNGFSFPVSMMLLRIVLLFVLFATPSHAAARKPNILFILIDDMGWMDLGCQGNSHLRTPNIDRFATEGMRFTDAYAPAPVCSPTRAALMTGHSPARLHLTNHLPHQDRFTPEESKLLPAEMRDHLPLDYTTIAERLRDEAGYATAFIGKWHLYKGREEKYAAHFQGFDLNIGGCSYGGPPTFFDPYRIPFLKDRREGEYLPDRLADETITFMRQQVKAKKPFYVALWNYTVHWPMEAPEEFVAKWADKPKAGYNHKVYPAMLETMDLAIARVLAELKKLEIEEETFVVFTSDNGPFGGVGDARPLRGDKGHLYEGGIRVPLIVRWPGKVA
;
A
#
# COMPACT_ATOMS: atom_id res chain seq x y z
N MET A 1 -14.50 72.50 -81.12
CA MET A 1 -13.97 71.14 -81.30
C MET A 1 -14.19 70.36 -80.04
N ARG A 2 -14.59 69.16 -80.06
CA ARG A 2 -15.43 68.49 -79.06
C ARG A 2 -14.63 67.93 -77.84
N HIS A 3 -15.04 68.34 -76.64
CA HIS A 3 -14.70 67.68 -75.40
C HIS A 3 -15.52 66.39 -75.26
N ARG A 4 -14.84 65.29 -74.83
CA ARG A 4 -15.52 64.04 -74.35
C ARG A 4 -15.20 63.91 -72.89
N ASP A 5 -16.21 63.96 -72.03
CA ASP A 5 -16.23 63.57 -70.65
C ASP A 5 -16.06 62.08 -70.48
N CYS A 6 -15.18 61.67 -69.61
CA CYS A 6 -14.98 60.27 -69.19
C CYS A 6 -15.41 60.15 -67.73
N ARG A 7 -16.62 59.63 -67.49
CA ARG A 7 -17.12 59.31 -66.14
C ARG A 7 -16.48 57.97 -65.68
N LYS A 8 -15.79 58.03 -64.55
CA LYS A 8 -15.38 56.83 -63.80
C LYS A 8 -16.52 56.40 -62.91
N THR A 9 -17.06 55.21 -63.13
CA THR A 9 -17.96 54.50 -62.20
C THR A 9 -17.13 53.68 -61.27
N GLY A 10 -17.05 54.09 -59.98
CA GLY A 10 -16.44 53.34 -58.93
C GLY A 10 -17.46 52.40 -58.27
N ASN A 11 -17.36 51.11 -58.53
CA ASN A 11 -18.11 50.08 -57.78
C ASN A 11 -17.39 49.79 -56.46
N GLY A 12 -17.86 50.40 -55.39
CA GLY A 12 -17.43 50.03 -54.04
C GLY A 12 -18.14 48.75 -53.57
N PHE A 13 -17.42 47.64 -53.48
CA PHE A 13 -17.93 46.45 -52.81
C PHE A 13 -17.80 46.67 -51.28
N SER A 14 -18.92 47.02 -50.63
CA SER A 14 -19.03 46.99 -49.16
C SER A 14 -19.40 45.60 -48.75
N PHE A 15 -18.46 44.88 -48.11
CA PHE A 15 -18.78 43.64 -47.42
C PHE A 15 -19.51 43.95 -46.10
N PRO A 16 -20.62 43.28 -45.78
CA PRO A 16 -21.36 43.54 -44.57
C PRO A 16 -20.52 43.08 -43.36
N VAL A 17 -20.34 43.99 -42.39
CA VAL A 17 -19.61 43.76 -41.12
C VAL A 17 -20.07 42.51 -40.35
N SER A 18 -21.32 42.09 -40.60
CA SER A 18 -21.93 40.87 -40.04
C SER A 18 -21.22 39.59 -40.45
N MET A 19 -20.70 39.49 -41.68
CA MET A 19 -19.97 38.28 -42.15
C MET A 19 -18.56 38.17 -41.58
N MET A 20 -17.94 39.31 -41.22
CA MET A 20 -16.60 39.30 -40.63
C MET A 20 -16.63 38.88 -39.14
N LEU A 21 -17.67 39.32 -38.41
CA LEU A 21 -17.90 38.86 -37.00
C LEU A 21 -18.22 37.36 -36.95
N LEU A 22 -18.98 36.82 -37.87
CA LEU A 22 -19.32 35.40 -37.92
C LEU A 22 -18.07 34.53 -38.21
N ARG A 23 -17.15 35.00 -39.07
CA ARG A 23 -15.89 34.28 -39.33
C ARG A 23 -14.92 34.32 -38.14
N ILE A 24 -14.88 35.40 -37.36
CA ILE A 24 -14.04 35.48 -36.15
C ILE A 24 -14.61 34.59 -35.05
N VAL A 25 -15.92 34.50 -34.88
CA VAL A 25 -16.55 33.60 -33.90
C VAL A 25 -16.37 32.12 -34.31
N LEU A 26 -16.44 31.77 -35.59
CA LEU A 26 -16.17 30.41 -36.06
C LEU A 26 -14.69 30.00 -35.91
N LEU A 27 -13.74 30.95 -36.08
CA LEU A 27 -12.31 30.66 -35.80
C LEU A 27 -12.02 30.47 -34.32
N PHE A 28 -12.70 31.17 -33.39
CA PHE A 28 -12.56 30.97 -31.96
C PHE A 28 -13.17 29.65 -31.48
N VAL A 29 -14.27 29.17 -32.09
CA VAL A 29 -14.90 27.88 -31.77
C VAL A 29 -14.05 26.71 -32.25
N LEU A 30 -13.31 26.86 -33.35
CA LEU A 30 -12.44 25.80 -33.91
C LEU A 30 -11.13 25.60 -33.10
N PHE A 31 -10.73 26.57 -32.24
CA PHE A 31 -9.56 26.43 -31.34
C PHE A 31 -9.91 25.98 -29.92
N ALA A 32 -11.19 25.86 -29.58
CA ALA A 32 -11.62 25.20 -28.36
C ALA A 32 -11.64 23.68 -28.56
N THR A 33 -10.52 23.11 -29.00
CA THR A 33 -10.30 21.65 -28.80
C THR A 33 -10.29 21.45 -27.29
N PRO A 34 -11.15 20.58 -26.73
CA PRO A 34 -11.00 20.22 -25.35
C PRO A 34 -9.56 19.67 -25.23
N SER A 35 -8.72 20.43 -24.56
CA SER A 35 -7.44 19.92 -24.12
C SER A 35 -7.80 18.67 -23.28
N HIS A 36 -7.66 17.48 -23.85
CA HIS A 36 -7.65 16.27 -23.07
C HIS A 36 -6.46 16.43 -22.15
N ALA A 37 -6.69 17.03 -20.99
CA ALA A 37 -5.72 17.00 -19.91
C ALA A 37 -5.36 15.53 -19.76
N ALA A 38 -4.11 15.19 -20.06
CA ALA A 38 -3.64 13.81 -19.93
C ALA A 38 -4.07 13.35 -18.55
N ALA A 39 -4.85 12.25 -18.49
CA ALA A 39 -5.43 11.77 -17.27
C ALA A 39 -4.32 11.69 -16.21
N ARG A 40 -4.47 12.41 -15.10
CA ARG A 40 -3.47 12.41 -14.03
C ARG A 40 -3.26 10.97 -13.58
N LYS A 41 -2.01 10.55 -13.50
CA LYS A 41 -1.65 9.26 -12.95
C LYS A 41 -2.10 9.20 -11.49
N PRO A 42 -2.83 8.16 -11.06
CA PRO A 42 -3.29 8.07 -9.68
C PRO A 42 -2.09 7.89 -8.72
N ASN A 43 -2.21 8.40 -7.52
CA ASN A 43 -1.35 7.97 -6.42
C ASN A 43 -1.71 6.53 -6.02
N ILE A 44 -0.77 5.80 -5.46
CA ILE A 44 -0.98 4.43 -5.00
C ILE A 44 -0.50 4.33 -3.56
N LEU A 45 -1.39 3.91 -2.67
CA LEU A 45 -1.09 3.61 -1.27
C LEU A 45 -1.40 2.14 -1.01
N PHE A 46 -0.36 1.33 -0.81
CA PHE A 46 -0.48 -0.10 -0.54
C PHE A 46 -0.17 -0.38 0.94
N ILE A 47 -1.21 -0.67 1.72
CA ILE A 47 -1.14 -0.98 3.15
C ILE A 47 -1.14 -2.49 3.31
N LEU A 48 -0.04 -3.05 3.84
CA LEU A 48 0.10 -4.47 4.14
C LEU A 48 0.31 -4.65 5.64
N ILE A 49 -0.49 -5.52 6.24
CA ILE A 49 -0.40 -5.88 7.65
C ILE A 49 0.28 -7.24 7.78
N ASP A 50 1.09 -7.39 8.81
CA ASP A 50 1.88 -8.60 9.07
C ASP A 50 1.14 -9.51 10.05
N ASP A 51 0.87 -10.76 9.64
CA ASP A 51 0.21 -11.79 10.45
C ASP A 51 -1.23 -11.46 10.91
N MET A 52 -1.97 -10.66 10.16
CA MET A 52 -3.37 -10.34 10.51
C MET A 52 -4.32 -11.38 9.94
N GLY A 53 -5.14 -11.96 10.81
CA GLY A 53 -6.11 -12.99 10.44
C GLY A 53 -7.30 -12.47 9.63
N TRP A 54 -7.95 -13.40 8.92
CA TRP A 54 -9.16 -13.08 8.16
C TRP A 54 -10.27 -12.53 9.04
N MET A 55 -10.43 -13.07 10.27
CA MET A 55 -11.47 -12.68 11.23
C MET A 55 -11.04 -11.54 12.18
N ASP A 56 -9.89 -10.93 12.00
CA ASP A 56 -9.39 -9.90 12.93
C ASP A 56 -10.04 -8.51 12.75
N LEU A 57 -10.87 -8.33 11.71
CA LEU A 57 -11.55 -7.06 11.41
C LEU A 57 -13.04 -7.13 11.71
N GLY A 58 -13.62 -6.03 12.22
CA GLY A 58 -15.07 -5.90 12.43
C GLY A 58 -15.87 -6.09 11.15
N CYS A 59 -15.41 -5.55 10.01
CA CYS A 59 -16.06 -5.71 8.71
C CYS A 59 -16.07 -7.16 8.18
N GLN A 60 -15.26 -8.07 8.76
CA GLN A 60 -15.30 -9.51 8.49
C GLN A 60 -16.24 -10.28 9.43
N GLY A 61 -16.85 -9.59 10.40
CA GLY A 61 -17.82 -10.18 11.34
C GLY A 61 -17.29 -10.36 12.76
N ASN A 62 -16.07 -9.90 13.07
CA ASN A 62 -15.57 -9.91 14.45
C ASN A 62 -16.33 -8.87 15.30
N SER A 63 -17.05 -9.36 16.33
CA SER A 63 -17.77 -8.50 17.27
C SER A 63 -16.96 -8.11 18.52
N HIS A 64 -15.77 -8.66 18.68
CA HIS A 64 -14.93 -8.48 19.87
C HIS A 64 -13.76 -7.53 19.65
N LEU A 65 -13.09 -7.65 18.51
CA LEU A 65 -11.99 -6.75 18.12
C LEU A 65 -12.53 -5.45 17.54
N ARG A 66 -11.78 -4.37 17.68
CA ARG A 66 -12.22 -3.04 17.27
C ARG A 66 -11.30 -2.46 16.20
N THR A 67 -11.85 -2.37 14.99
CA THR A 67 -11.17 -1.78 13.83
C THR A 67 -12.09 -0.76 13.11
N PRO A 68 -12.68 0.23 13.85
CA PRO A 68 -13.76 1.06 13.32
C PRO A 68 -13.34 1.91 12.11
N ASN A 69 -12.08 2.25 11.97
CA ASN A 69 -11.59 3.05 10.86
C ASN A 69 -11.39 2.20 9.60
N ILE A 70 -10.85 0.98 9.74
CA ILE A 70 -10.74 0.01 8.64
C ILE A 70 -12.13 -0.48 8.25
N ASP A 71 -13.05 -0.68 9.21
CA ASP A 71 -14.42 -1.06 8.93
C ASP A 71 -15.14 0.02 8.11
N ARG A 72 -14.96 1.30 8.46
CA ARG A 72 -15.47 2.42 7.66
C ARG A 72 -14.82 2.45 6.27
N PHE A 73 -13.51 2.29 6.18
CA PHE A 73 -12.79 2.22 4.90
C PHE A 73 -13.36 1.11 4.01
N ALA A 74 -13.74 -0.03 4.59
CA ALA A 74 -14.39 -1.14 3.89
C ALA A 74 -15.79 -0.78 3.37
N THR A 75 -16.55 0.08 4.08
CA THR A 75 -17.86 0.55 3.61
C THR A 75 -17.77 1.63 2.52
N GLU A 76 -16.66 2.32 2.43
CA GLU A 76 -16.35 3.35 1.43
C GLU A 76 -15.65 2.80 0.19
N GLY A 77 -15.40 1.49 0.13
CA GLY A 77 -14.67 0.81 -0.93
C GLY A 77 -15.22 -0.58 -1.23
N MET A 78 -14.46 -1.36 -1.96
CA MET A 78 -14.76 -2.75 -2.31
C MET A 78 -14.05 -3.69 -1.34
N ARG A 79 -14.80 -4.46 -0.56
CA ARG A 79 -14.31 -5.55 0.29
C ARG A 79 -14.45 -6.87 -0.46
N PHE A 80 -13.33 -7.55 -0.67
CA PHE A 80 -13.32 -8.88 -1.28
C PHE A 80 -13.70 -9.93 -0.27
N THR A 81 -14.62 -10.82 -0.62
CA THR A 81 -15.02 -11.94 0.23
C THR A 81 -14.02 -13.09 0.17
N ASP A 82 -13.36 -13.26 -0.96
CA ASP A 82 -12.44 -14.34 -1.27
C ASP A 82 -11.15 -13.78 -1.87
N ALA A 83 -10.17 -13.47 -1.01
CA ALA A 83 -8.86 -13.01 -1.39
C ALA A 83 -7.79 -13.89 -0.75
N TYR A 84 -6.75 -14.24 -1.52
CA TYR A 84 -5.75 -15.20 -1.12
C TYR A 84 -4.34 -14.64 -1.24
N ALA A 85 -3.58 -14.78 -0.16
CA ALA A 85 -2.14 -14.57 -0.18
C ALA A 85 -1.47 -15.70 -1.00
N PRO A 86 -0.42 -15.42 -1.77
CA PRO A 86 0.27 -16.42 -2.59
C PRO A 86 1.05 -17.45 -1.78
N ALA A 87 1.21 -17.25 -0.46
CA ALA A 87 1.84 -18.16 0.47
C ALA A 87 1.32 -17.94 1.90
N PRO A 88 1.41 -18.97 2.78
CA PRO A 88 0.98 -18.84 4.17
C PRO A 88 2.00 -18.19 5.11
N VAL A 89 3.05 -17.54 4.57
CA VAL A 89 4.14 -16.90 5.33
C VAL A 89 4.67 -15.66 4.62
N CYS A 90 5.36 -14.79 5.38
CA CYS A 90 5.73 -13.42 5.00
C CYS A 90 6.55 -13.30 3.70
N SER A 91 7.81 -13.81 3.67
CA SER A 91 8.76 -13.52 2.57
C SER A 91 8.25 -13.92 1.19
N PRO A 92 7.69 -15.13 0.97
CA PRO A 92 7.19 -15.51 -0.35
C PRO A 92 6.01 -14.65 -0.81
N THR A 93 5.10 -14.28 0.10
CA THR A 93 4.00 -13.38 -0.24
C THR A 93 4.53 -12.01 -0.64
N ARG A 94 5.45 -11.45 0.14
CA ARG A 94 6.04 -10.13 -0.13
C ARG A 94 6.82 -10.11 -1.44
N ALA A 95 7.57 -11.18 -1.75
CA ALA A 95 8.26 -11.34 -3.03
C ALA A 95 7.29 -11.40 -4.21
N ALA A 96 6.19 -12.15 -4.07
CA ALA A 96 5.16 -12.25 -5.09
C ALA A 96 4.44 -10.90 -5.31
N LEU A 97 4.14 -10.15 -4.25
CA LEU A 97 3.55 -8.80 -4.34
C LEU A 97 4.48 -7.82 -5.06
N MET A 98 5.80 -7.92 -4.87
CA MET A 98 6.76 -7.04 -5.55
C MET A 98 6.92 -7.36 -7.03
N THR A 99 6.86 -8.63 -7.42
CA THR A 99 7.27 -9.07 -8.77
C THR A 99 6.12 -9.55 -9.66
N GLY A 100 4.96 -9.87 -9.07
CA GLY A 100 3.86 -10.54 -9.77
C GLY A 100 4.14 -12.01 -10.11
N HIS A 101 5.22 -12.61 -9.56
CA HIS A 101 5.58 -14.00 -9.79
C HIS A 101 5.22 -14.88 -8.60
N SER A 102 4.86 -16.15 -8.88
CA SER A 102 4.60 -17.10 -7.81
C SER A 102 5.85 -17.39 -6.96
N PRO A 103 5.69 -17.70 -5.66
CA PRO A 103 6.80 -18.08 -4.79
C PRO A 103 7.66 -19.21 -5.34
N ALA A 104 7.03 -20.20 -5.99
CA ALA A 104 7.72 -21.33 -6.62
C ALA A 104 8.64 -20.88 -7.76
N ARG A 105 8.18 -19.94 -8.62
CA ARG A 105 9.00 -19.36 -9.70
C ARG A 105 10.17 -18.55 -9.18
N LEU A 106 9.99 -17.86 -8.06
CA LEU A 106 11.02 -17.06 -7.41
C LEU A 106 12.03 -17.93 -6.63
N HIS A 107 11.77 -19.22 -6.42
CA HIS A 107 12.48 -20.06 -5.46
C HIS A 107 12.57 -19.42 -4.06
N LEU A 108 11.49 -18.74 -3.65
CA LEU A 108 11.31 -18.11 -2.34
C LEU A 108 10.00 -18.65 -1.76
N THR A 109 10.04 -19.87 -1.23
CA THR A 109 8.85 -20.64 -0.85
C THR A 109 8.59 -20.67 0.66
N ASN A 110 9.52 -20.14 1.47
CA ASN A 110 9.39 -20.05 2.92
C ASN A 110 9.89 -18.69 3.43
N HIS A 111 9.65 -18.37 4.71
CA HIS A 111 10.14 -17.14 5.33
C HIS A 111 11.67 -17.12 5.46
N LEU A 112 12.27 -15.96 5.40
CA LEU A 112 13.70 -15.74 5.55
C LEU A 112 14.06 -15.35 7.01
N PRO A 113 15.18 -15.84 7.57
CA PRO A 113 15.98 -16.92 7.00
C PRO A 113 15.26 -18.26 7.14
N HIS A 114 15.31 -19.10 6.11
CA HIS A 114 14.87 -20.50 6.24
C HIS A 114 15.72 -21.19 7.32
N GLN A 115 15.07 -21.84 8.25
CA GLN A 115 15.74 -22.53 9.34
C GLN A 115 15.39 -24.01 9.31
N ASP A 116 16.41 -24.85 9.32
CA ASP A 116 16.27 -26.32 9.28
C ASP A 116 15.43 -26.84 10.46
N ARG A 117 15.43 -26.13 11.59
CA ARG A 117 14.59 -26.47 12.77
C ARG A 117 13.08 -26.52 12.48
N PHE A 118 12.61 -25.95 11.37
CA PHE A 118 11.22 -26.06 10.93
C PHE A 118 10.95 -27.26 10.02
N THR A 119 12.00 -28.02 9.66
CA THR A 119 11.87 -29.27 8.93
C THR A 119 11.79 -30.40 9.97
N PRO A 120 10.69 -31.19 10.01
CA PRO A 120 10.60 -32.30 10.95
C PRO A 120 11.75 -33.29 10.75
N GLU A 121 12.35 -33.80 11.85
CA GLU A 121 13.48 -34.73 11.80
C GLU A 121 13.14 -36.00 10.99
N GLU A 122 11.88 -36.47 11.05
CA GLU A 122 11.38 -37.63 10.30
C GLU A 122 10.67 -37.24 9.00
N SER A 123 11.01 -36.10 8.40
CA SER A 123 10.40 -35.68 7.13
C SER A 123 10.71 -36.67 6.02
N LYS A 124 9.66 -37.15 5.35
CA LYS A 124 9.79 -38.03 4.16
C LYS A 124 10.25 -37.28 2.91
N LEU A 125 10.26 -35.95 2.95
CA LEU A 125 10.62 -35.09 1.84
C LEU A 125 11.72 -34.14 2.29
N LEU A 126 12.67 -33.92 1.42
CA LEU A 126 13.65 -32.83 1.60
C LEU A 126 12.94 -31.47 1.36
N PRO A 127 13.30 -30.42 2.12
CA PRO A 127 12.82 -29.08 1.83
C PRO A 127 13.29 -28.66 0.43
N ALA A 128 12.46 -27.87 -0.26
CA ALA A 128 12.85 -27.32 -1.54
C ALA A 128 14.07 -26.38 -1.37
N GLU A 129 15.01 -26.45 -2.32
CA GLU A 129 16.09 -25.47 -2.36
C GLU A 129 15.50 -24.07 -2.51
N MET A 130 15.94 -23.14 -1.67
CA MET A 130 15.38 -21.80 -1.57
C MET A 130 16.47 -20.73 -1.66
N ARG A 131 16.19 -19.65 -2.38
CA ARG A 131 17.04 -18.45 -2.39
C ARG A 131 16.95 -17.73 -1.05
N ASP A 132 18.01 -17.03 -0.69
CA ASP A 132 18.12 -16.27 0.56
C ASP A 132 17.83 -14.76 0.41
N HIS A 133 17.41 -14.34 -0.81
CA HIS A 133 17.00 -12.97 -1.12
C HIS A 133 16.09 -12.93 -2.35
N LEU A 134 15.34 -11.82 -2.51
CA LEU A 134 14.66 -11.50 -3.76
C LEU A 134 15.70 -11.12 -4.81
N PRO A 135 15.85 -11.89 -5.91
CA PRO A 135 16.87 -11.61 -6.91
C PRO A 135 16.65 -10.25 -7.59
N LEU A 136 17.77 -9.55 -7.86
CA LEU A 136 17.76 -8.23 -8.49
C LEU A 136 17.45 -8.25 -9.99
N ASP A 137 17.40 -9.43 -10.62
CA ASP A 137 17.04 -9.63 -12.02
C ASP A 137 15.53 -9.68 -12.29
N TYR A 138 14.71 -9.71 -11.21
CA TYR A 138 13.28 -9.56 -11.33
C TYR A 138 12.88 -8.09 -11.18
N THR A 139 12.24 -7.53 -12.20
CA THR A 139 11.70 -6.18 -12.13
C THR A 139 10.53 -6.11 -11.15
N THR A 140 10.64 -5.24 -10.16
CA THR A 140 9.58 -5.00 -9.17
C THR A 140 8.54 -4.01 -9.67
N ILE A 141 7.36 -3.99 -9.03
CA ILE A 141 6.34 -2.96 -9.28
C ILE A 141 6.87 -1.55 -8.99
N ALA A 142 7.75 -1.40 -7.99
CA ALA A 142 8.34 -0.11 -7.64
C ALA A 142 9.28 0.40 -8.74
N GLU A 143 10.11 -0.47 -9.31
CA GLU A 143 10.97 -0.14 -10.47
C GLU A 143 10.13 0.28 -11.68
N ARG A 144 9.09 -0.48 -12.03
CA ARG A 144 8.19 -0.12 -13.14
C ARG A 144 7.51 1.23 -12.93
N LEU A 145 6.99 1.47 -11.74
CA LEU A 145 6.32 2.73 -11.43
C LEU A 145 7.31 3.90 -11.43
N ARG A 146 8.51 3.73 -10.88
CA ARG A 146 9.54 4.77 -10.85
C ARG A 146 10.10 5.04 -12.24
N ASP A 147 10.61 4.00 -12.91
CA ASP A 147 11.46 4.13 -14.09
C ASP A 147 10.63 4.30 -15.39
N GLU A 148 9.49 3.61 -15.51
CA GLU A 148 8.64 3.66 -16.70
C GLU A 148 7.50 4.70 -16.55
N ALA A 149 7.02 4.93 -15.33
CA ALA A 149 5.87 5.79 -15.10
C ALA A 149 6.19 7.09 -14.34
N GLY A 150 7.42 7.30 -13.84
CA GLY A 150 7.86 8.54 -13.23
C GLY A 150 7.27 8.81 -11.84
N TYR A 151 6.86 7.78 -11.11
CA TYR A 151 6.40 7.90 -9.74
C TYR A 151 7.55 8.23 -8.78
N ALA A 152 7.25 8.94 -7.70
CA ALA A 152 8.07 8.92 -6.50
C ALA A 152 7.69 7.68 -5.69
N THR A 153 8.66 6.93 -5.20
CA THR A 153 8.41 5.64 -4.56
C THR A 153 8.95 5.60 -3.14
N ALA A 154 8.13 5.14 -2.17
CA ALA A 154 8.54 4.96 -0.79
C ALA A 154 8.19 3.58 -0.27
N PHE A 155 9.16 2.94 0.36
CA PHE A 155 8.96 1.76 1.18
C PHE A 155 9.05 2.12 2.66
N ILE A 156 8.01 1.78 3.43
CA ILE A 156 7.91 2.15 4.84
C ILE A 156 7.45 0.91 5.63
N GLY A 157 8.35 0.35 6.45
CA GLY A 157 8.09 -0.79 7.31
C GLY A 157 8.86 -2.07 6.98
N LYS A 158 8.22 -3.23 7.07
CA LYS A 158 8.84 -4.56 6.97
C LYS A 158 9.07 -4.99 5.53
N TRP A 159 10.33 -5.12 5.14
CA TRP A 159 10.73 -5.68 3.84
C TRP A 159 10.84 -7.20 3.86
N HIS A 160 11.76 -7.76 4.66
CA HIS A 160 11.95 -9.20 4.89
C HIS A 160 12.18 -10.03 3.60
N LEU A 161 12.86 -9.46 2.61
CA LEU A 161 13.14 -10.10 1.32
C LEU A 161 14.63 -10.39 1.08
N TYR A 162 15.42 -10.47 2.16
CA TYR A 162 16.78 -10.97 2.13
C TYR A 162 17.22 -11.46 3.50
N LYS A 163 18.27 -12.31 3.51
CA LYS A 163 18.89 -12.85 4.72
C LYS A 163 20.15 -12.06 5.09
N GLY A 164 20.37 -11.87 6.37
CA GLY A 164 21.62 -11.30 6.88
C GLY A 164 21.72 -9.79 6.72
N ARG A 165 22.95 -9.31 6.42
CA ARG A 165 23.30 -7.87 6.44
C ARG A 165 23.64 -7.29 5.07
N GLU A 166 23.38 -8.00 3.99
CA GLU A 166 23.70 -7.55 2.64
C GLU A 166 22.68 -6.49 2.15
N GLU A 167 22.94 -5.24 2.48
CA GLU A 167 22.06 -4.10 2.20
C GLU A 167 21.71 -3.93 0.72
N LYS A 168 22.54 -4.46 -0.22
CA LYS A 168 22.25 -4.43 -1.66
C LYS A 168 20.92 -5.09 -2.06
N TYR A 169 20.29 -5.84 -1.17
CA TYR A 169 18.97 -6.44 -1.37
C TYR A 169 17.84 -5.71 -0.63
N ALA A 170 18.15 -4.60 0.02
CA ALA A 170 17.14 -3.77 0.69
C ALA A 170 16.24 -3.03 -0.31
N ALA A 171 15.11 -2.51 0.15
CA ALA A 171 14.07 -1.93 -0.69
C ALA A 171 14.56 -0.82 -1.65
N HIS A 172 15.51 0.01 -1.22
CA HIS A 172 16.05 1.10 -2.07
C HIS A 172 16.89 0.62 -3.27
N PHE A 173 17.31 -0.66 -3.30
CA PHE A 173 17.91 -1.28 -4.47
C PHE A 173 16.89 -2.00 -5.37
N GLN A 174 15.62 -2.00 -4.97
CA GLN A 174 14.50 -2.66 -5.64
C GLN A 174 13.41 -1.65 -6.07
N GLY A 175 13.82 -0.43 -6.44
CA GLY A 175 12.94 0.56 -7.05
C GLY A 175 12.33 1.61 -6.12
N PHE A 176 12.70 1.65 -4.84
CA PHE A 176 12.21 2.67 -3.92
C PHE A 176 13.20 3.82 -3.73
N ASP A 177 12.75 5.07 -3.97
CA ASP A 177 13.53 6.28 -3.74
C ASP A 177 13.78 6.53 -2.25
N LEU A 178 12.81 6.13 -1.39
CA LEU A 178 12.88 6.23 0.06
C LEU A 178 12.68 4.85 0.68
N ASN A 179 13.55 4.49 1.63
CA ASN A 179 13.45 3.28 2.45
C ASN A 179 13.47 3.63 3.94
N ILE A 180 12.38 3.38 4.63
CA ILE A 180 12.22 3.56 6.09
C ILE A 180 11.94 2.21 6.74
N GLY A 181 12.93 1.64 7.43
CA GLY A 181 12.82 0.38 8.16
C GLY A 181 12.83 -0.89 7.30
N GLY A 182 12.91 -0.76 5.96
CA GLY A 182 12.88 -1.91 5.03
C GLY A 182 14.21 -2.67 5.02
N CYS A 183 14.34 -3.63 5.93
CA CYS A 183 15.54 -4.45 6.13
C CYS A 183 15.23 -5.96 6.10
N SER A 184 16.21 -6.79 6.47
CA SER A 184 16.09 -8.27 6.50
C SER A 184 15.25 -8.80 7.66
N TYR A 185 14.84 -7.96 8.61
CA TYR A 185 14.15 -8.44 9.81
C TYR A 185 12.74 -8.97 9.50
N GLY A 186 12.43 -10.15 10.07
CA GLY A 186 11.11 -10.76 9.99
C GLY A 186 10.10 -10.21 11.01
N GLY A 187 10.58 -9.46 12.00
CA GLY A 187 9.81 -8.73 13.02
C GLY A 187 10.71 -7.66 13.62
N PRO A 188 10.15 -6.63 14.29
CA PRO A 188 10.98 -5.61 14.91
C PRO A 188 11.61 -6.17 16.19
N PRO A 189 12.80 -5.71 16.61
CA PRO A 189 13.33 -6.03 17.93
C PRO A 189 12.43 -5.58 19.08
N THR A 190 11.77 -4.44 18.91
CA THR A 190 10.72 -3.87 19.77
C THR A 190 9.84 -2.93 18.95
N PHE A 191 8.60 -2.71 19.41
CA PHE A 191 7.69 -1.71 18.84
C PHE A 191 7.89 -0.30 19.42
N PHE A 192 8.85 -0.10 20.31
CA PHE A 192 9.11 1.19 20.92
C PHE A 192 10.52 1.71 20.60
N ASP A 193 10.62 3.03 20.36
CA ASP A 193 11.90 3.74 20.23
C ASP A 193 12.69 3.64 21.57
N PRO A 194 13.96 3.17 21.42
CA PRO A 194 14.80 2.93 20.25
C PRO A 194 14.49 1.60 19.54
N TYR A 195 14.02 1.69 18.29
CA TYR A 195 13.53 0.55 17.53
C TYR A 195 14.59 -0.48 17.16
N ARG A 196 15.84 -0.03 16.99
CA ARG A 196 16.97 -0.87 16.52
C ARG A 196 16.70 -1.54 15.17
N ILE A 197 15.93 -0.89 14.30
CA ILE A 197 15.61 -1.33 12.95
C ILE A 197 16.52 -0.60 11.97
N PRO A 198 17.29 -1.29 11.09
CA PRO A 198 18.05 -0.65 10.03
C PRO A 198 17.17 0.26 9.15
N PHE A 199 17.74 1.37 8.68
CA PHE A 199 17.05 2.39 7.87
C PHE A 199 15.89 3.11 8.57
N LEU A 200 15.72 2.93 9.89
CA LEU A 200 14.79 3.70 10.72
C LEU A 200 15.58 4.34 11.85
N LYS A 201 15.76 5.66 11.80
CA LYS A 201 16.44 6.41 12.87
C LYS A 201 15.50 6.58 14.06
N ASP A 202 16.05 6.42 15.25
CA ASP A 202 15.34 6.73 16.47
C ASP A 202 14.98 8.24 16.50
N ARG A 203 13.83 8.59 17.04
CA ARG A 203 13.30 9.95 17.05
C ARG A 203 12.92 10.44 18.45
N ARG A 204 12.20 9.62 19.20
CA ARG A 204 11.70 9.98 20.52
C ARG A 204 11.49 8.72 21.34
N GLU A 205 12.19 8.62 22.47
CA GLU A 205 12.10 7.49 23.37
C GLU A 205 10.65 7.12 23.70
N GLY A 206 10.32 5.84 23.64
CA GLY A 206 8.99 5.31 23.87
C GLY A 206 7.98 5.56 22.75
N GLU A 207 8.36 6.16 21.61
CA GLU A 207 7.48 6.32 20.47
C GLU A 207 7.09 4.96 19.89
N TYR A 208 5.79 4.79 19.62
CA TYR A 208 5.26 3.53 19.11
C TYR A 208 5.43 3.39 17.59
N LEU A 209 5.91 2.25 17.12
CA LEU A 209 6.30 2.02 15.73
C LEU A 209 5.19 2.26 14.71
N PRO A 210 3.94 1.79 14.88
CA PRO A 210 2.84 2.10 13.96
C PRO A 210 2.61 3.60 13.76
N ASP A 211 2.68 4.39 14.82
CA ASP A 211 2.54 5.85 14.74
C ASP A 211 3.69 6.48 13.97
N ARG A 212 4.91 6.00 14.21
CA ARG A 212 6.10 6.45 13.48
C ARG A 212 6.00 6.16 11.98
N LEU A 213 5.59 4.95 11.59
CA LEU A 213 5.43 4.59 10.17
C LEU A 213 4.32 5.39 9.49
N ALA A 214 3.24 5.71 10.23
CA ALA A 214 2.18 6.60 9.75
C ALA A 214 2.72 8.02 9.52
N ASP A 215 3.51 8.57 10.44
CA ASP A 215 4.13 9.90 10.30
C ASP A 215 5.06 10.00 9.09
N GLU A 216 5.89 8.98 8.86
CA GLU A 216 6.78 8.92 7.69
C GLU A 216 5.97 8.86 6.38
N THR A 217 4.89 8.07 6.36
CA THR A 217 3.97 8.00 5.22
C THR A 217 3.32 9.35 4.94
N ILE A 218 2.77 10.01 5.95
CA ILE A 218 2.16 11.33 5.85
C ILE A 218 3.17 12.37 5.35
N THR A 219 4.38 12.35 5.89
CA THR A 219 5.45 13.26 5.50
C THR A 219 5.81 13.11 4.02
N PHE A 220 5.97 11.87 3.56
CA PHE A 220 6.25 11.58 2.15
C PHE A 220 5.11 12.03 1.24
N MET A 221 3.85 11.71 1.57
CA MET A 221 2.68 12.14 0.79
C MET A 221 2.63 13.67 0.64
N ARG A 222 2.81 14.42 1.73
CA ARG A 222 2.85 15.89 1.71
C ARG A 222 3.94 16.44 0.79
N GLN A 223 5.13 15.84 0.82
CA GLN A 223 6.24 16.21 -0.05
C GLN A 223 5.89 16.00 -1.52
N GLN A 224 5.29 14.86 -1.89
CA GLN A 224 4.96 14.56 -3.27
C GLN A 224 3.80 15.40 -3.80
N VAL A 225 2.78 15.67 -2.99
CA VAL A 225 1.69 16.60 -3.34
C VAL A 225 2.25 18.01 -3.61
N LYS A 226 3.13 18.52 -2.73
CA LYS A 226 3.81 19.80 -2.96
C LYS A 226 4.65 19.80 -4.23
N ALA A 227 5.32 18.69 -4.55
CA ALA A 227 6.11 18.51 -5.76
C ALA A 227 5.25 18.24 -7.01
N LYS A 228 3.93 18.04 -6.87
CA LYS A 228 2.99 17.65 -7.95
C LYS A 228 3.43 16.37 -8.67
N LYS A 229 4.02 15.44 -7.94
CA LYS A 229 4.53 14.17 -8.46
C LYS A 229 3.62 13.03 -8.01
N PRO A 230 3.17 12.12 -8.90
CA PRO A 230 2.44 10.94 -8.49
C PRO A 230 3.35 10.06 -7.62
N PHE A 231 2.76 9.38 -6.64
CA PHE A 231 3.53 8.57 -5.72
C PHE A 231 2.98 7.14 -5.57
N TYR A 232 3.90 6.24 -5.27
CA TYR A 232 3.64 4.90 -4.77
C TYR A 232 4.24 4.75 -3.36
N VAL A 233 3.38 4.50 -2.39
CA VAL A 233 3.80 4.16 -1.02
C VAL A 233 3.44 2.71 -0.72
N ALA A 234 4.44 1.90 -0.40
CA ALA A 234 4.28 0.59 0.22
C ALA A 234 4.41 0.75 1.74
N LEU A 235 3.28 0.99 2.42
CA LEU A 235 3.20 1.02 3.89
C LEU A 235 2.99 -0.42 4.39
N TRP A 236 4.08 -1.13 4.64
CA TRP A 236 4.07 -2.52 5.07
C TRP A 236 4.37 -2.61 6.56
N ASN A 237 3.32 -2.58 7.37
CA ASN A 237 3.44 -2.56 8.81
C ASN A 237 4.12 -3.80 9.37
N TYR A 238 4.80 -3.64 10.51
CA TYR A 238 5.26 -4.75 11.34
C TYR A 238 4.16 -5.30 12.27
N THR A 239 3.09 -4.51 12.51
CA THR A 239 1.92 -4.98 13.27
C THR A 239 1.14 -5.99 12.42
N VAL A 240 0.63 -7.03 12.99
CA VAL A 240 0.50 -7.42 14.40
C VAL A 240 1.44 -8.59 14.75
N HIS A 241 2.64 -8.60 14.18
CA HIS A 241 3.68 -9.64 14.38
C HIS A 241 4.33 -9.52 15.77
N TRP A 242 5.00 -10.58 16.22
CA TRP A 242 5.84 -10.55 17.39
C TRP A 242 6.99 -9.50 17.31
N PRO A 243 7.39 -8.90 18.47
CA PRO A 243 6.92 -9.12 19.85
C PRO A 243 5.52 -8.56 20.08
N MET A 244 4.80 -9.12 21.07
CA MET A 244 3.48 -8.61 21.47
C MET A 244 3.65 -7.41 22.38
N GLU A 245 3.68 -6.22 21.81
CA GLU A 245 3.87 -4.94 22.51
C GLU A 245 2.87 -3.90 22.01
N ALA A 246 2.26 -3.17 22.93
CA ALA A 246 1.39 -2.02 22.63
C ALA A 246 1.46 -1.03 23.79
N PRO A 247 1.10 0.25 23.62
CA PRO A 247 1.04 1.21 24.69
C PRO A 247 0.14 0.74 25.85
N GLU A 248 0.59 0.95 27.07
CA GLU A 248 -0.03 0.38 28.27
C GLU A 248 -1.50 0.78 28.40
N GLU A 249 -1.85 2.01 28.06
CA GLU A 249 -3.23 2.50 28.09
C GLU A 249 -4.17 1.71 27.17
N PHE A 250 -3.66 1.19 26.04
CA PHE A 250 -4.44 0.32 25.16
C PHE A 250 -4.52 -1.10 25.71
N VAL A 251 -3.42 -1.64 26.24
CA VAL A 251 -3.42 -2.97 26.86
C VAL A 251 -4.40 -3.01 28.04
N ALA A 252 -4.44 -1.98 28.87
CA ALA A 252 -5.36 -1.86 30.00
C ALA A 252 -6.83 -1.90 29.60
N LYS A 253 -7.20 -1.28 28.47
CA LYS A 253 -8.59 -1.33 27.93
C LYS A 253 -9.07 -2.75 27.62
N TRP A 254 -8.14 -3.67 27.33
CA TRP A 254 -8.44 -5.04 26.93
C TRP A 254 -8.24 -6.06 28.04
N ALA A 255 -7.74 -5.67 29.21
CA ALA A 255 -7.36 -6.59 30.30
C ALA A 255 -8.51 -7.50 30.74
N ASP A 256 -9.72 -6.94 30.88
CA ASP A 256 -10.91 -7.64 31.42
C ASP A 256 -11.92 -8.04 30.34
N LYS A 257 -11.56 -7.92 29.06
CA LYS A 257 -12.50 -8.27 27.96
C LYS A 257 -12.44 -9.74 27.60
N PRO A 258 -13.57 -10.34 27.17
CA PRO A 258 -13.62 -11.72 26.73
C PRO A 258 -12.62 -11.97 25.59
N LYS A 259 -11.88 -13.06 25.71
CA LYS A 259 -10.98 -13.54 24.64
C LYS A 259 -11.81 -14.33 23.64
N ALA A 260 -12.10 -13.75 22.50
CA ALA A 260 -12.83 -14.43 21.44
C ALA A 260 -11.92 -14.67 20.24
N GLY A 261 -11.41 -15.90 20.15
CA GLY A 261 -10.61 -16.36 19.02
C GLY A 261 -9.12 -16.02 19.05
N TYR A 262 -8.67 -15.21 20.01
CA TYR A 262 -7.26 -14.89 20.23
C TYR A 262 -6.84 -15.24 21.67
N ASN A 263 -5.58 -15.65 21.85
CA ASN A 263 -5.08 -16.09 23.15
C ASN A 263 -4.14 -15.09 23.84
N HIS A 264 -3.67 -14.09 23.11
CA HIS A 264 -2.71 -13.12 23.65
C HIS A 264 -3.41 -11.81 24.05
N LYS A 265 -3.25 -11.39 25.30
CA LYS A 265 -3.95 -10.20 25.87
C LYS A 265 -3.55 -8.85 25.25
N VAL A 266 -2.38 -8.76 24.61
CA VAL A 266 -1.88 -7.54 23.98
C VAL A 266 -2.33 -7.42 22.52
N TYR A 267 -2.66 -8.52 21.88
CA TYR A 267 -3.03 -8.55 20.45
C TYR A 267 -4.16 -7.58 20.06
N PRO A 268 -5.28 -7.51 20.82
CA PRO A 268 -6.34 -6.53 20.53
C PRO A 268 -5.88 -5.09 20.63
N ALA A 269 -4.96 -4.79 21.55
CA ALA A 269 -4.40 -3.45 21.67
C ALA A 269 -3.52 -3.09 20.46
N MET A 270 -2.75 -4.06 19.93
CA MET A 270 -1.98 -3.87 18.71
C MET A 270 -2.88 -3.63 17.49
N LEU A 271 -4.02 -4.34 17.40
CA LEU A 271 -5.00 -4.10 16.33
C LEU A 271 -5.67 -2.73 16.44
N GLU A 272 -6.09 -2.32 17.65
CA GLU A 272 -6.69 -1.00 17.87
C GLU A 272 -5.72 0.13 17.54
N THR A 273 -4.47 0.04 17.96
CA THR A 273 -3.44 1.06 17.64
C THR A 273 -3.06 1.09 16.18
N MET A 274 -3.01 -0.07 15.51
CA MET A 274 -2.82 -0.15 14.07
C MET A 274 -3.96 0.53 13.31
N ASP A 275 -5.22 0.26 13.69
CA ASP A 275 -6.41 0.89 13.10
C ASP A 275 -6.36 2.42 13.22
N LEU A 276 -5.92 2.93 14.38
CA LEU A 276 -5.74 4.38 14.60
C LEU A 276 -4.61 4.97 13.75
N ALA A 277 -3.49 4.29 13.63
CA ALA A 277 -2.36 4.74 12.81
C ALA A 277 -2.75 4.81 11.32
N ILE A 278 -3.47 3.79 10.81
CA ILE A 278 -4.00 3.78 9.45
C ILE A 278 -5.04 4.88 9.24
N ALA A 279 -5.91 5.12 10.22
CA ALA A 279 -6.89 6.20 10.17
C ALA A 279 -6.23 7.57 9.94
N ARG A 280 -5.08 7.83 10.58
CA ARG A 280 -4.32 9.08 10.39
C ARG A 280 -3.82 9.22 8.95
N VAL A 281 -3.32 8.13 8.37
CA VAL A 281 -2.85 8.12 6.96
C VAL A 281 -4.01 8.36 6.00
N LEU A 282 -5.14 7.68 6.19
CA LEU A 282 -6.34 7.86 5.35
C LEU A 282 -6.95 9.27 5.49
N ALA A 283 -6.98 9.82 6.71
CA ALA A 283 -7.45 11.18 6.94
C ALA A 283 -6.55 12.23 6.26
N GLU A 284 -5.26 11.96 6.12
CA GLU A 284 -4.34 12.86 5.42
C GLU A 284 -4.63 12.93 3.91
N LEU A 285 -5.09 11.84 3.27
CA LEU A 285 -5.53 11.87 1.86
C LEU A 285 -6.65 12.90 1.66
N LYS A 286 -7.61 12.92 2.58
CA LYS A 286 -8.73 13.88 2.57
C LYS A 286 -8.23 15.31 2.81
N LYS A 287 -7.35 15.50 3.79
CA LYS A 287 -6.76 16.81 4.11
C LYS A 287 -5.95 17.39 2.97
N LEU A 288 -5.29 16.55 2.19
CA LEU A 288 -4.53 16.92 1.00
C LEU A 288 -5.40 17.03 -0.27
N GLU A 289 -6.70 16.75 -0.18
CA GLU A 289 -7.66 16.77 -1.30
C GLU A 289 -7.27 15.85 -2.47
N ILE A 290 -6.69 14.66 -2.15
CA ILE A 290 -6.23 13.67 -3.13
C ILE A 290 -6.92 12.32 -3.03
N GLU A 291 -8.03 12.19 -2.32
CA GLU A 291 -8.74 10.92 -2.14
C GLU A 291 -9.19 10.32 -3.49
N GLU A 292 -9.78 11.14 -4.38
CA GLU A 292 -10.24 10.72 -5.70
C GLU A 292 -9.09 10.41 -6.67
N GLU A 293 -7.90 10.94 -6.37
CA GLU A 293 -6.67 10.72 -7.13
C GLU A 293 -5.82 9.57 -6.56
N THR A 294 -6.28 8.87 -5.50
CA THR A 294 -5.47 7.86 -4.81
C THR A 294 -6.16 6.50 -4.81
N PHE A 295 -5.47 5.51 -5.37
CA PHE A 295 -5.84 4.09 -5.28
C PHE A 295 -5.25 3.51 -4.00
N VAL A 296 -6.11 3.09 -3.07
CA VAL A 296 -5.71 2.52 -1.77
C VAL A 296 -6.03 1.04 -1.73
N VAL A 297 -5.03 0.22 -1.39
CA VAL A 297 -5.16 -1.22 -1.16
C VAL A 297 -4.80 -1.51 0.29
N PHE A 298 -5.62 -2.29 0.98
CA PHE A 298 -5.39 -2.79 2.33
C PHE A 298 -5.52 -4.31 2.35
N THR A 299 -4.49 -5.01 2.87
CA THR A 299 -4.51 -6.48 2.97
C THR A 299 -3.53 -6.98 4.05
N SER A 300 -3.50 -8.31 4.26
CA SER A 300 -2.49 -9.00 5.08
C SER A 300 -1.56 -9.85 4.20
N ASP A 301 -0.36 -10.15 4.68
CA ASP A 301 0.58 -10.99 3.93
C ASP A 301 0.33 -12.50 4.10
N ASN A 302 -0.30 -12.91 5.19
CA ASN A 302 -0.73 -14.28 5.46
C ASN A 302 -1.79 -14.28 6.56
N GLY A 303 -2.30 -15.46 6.90
CA GLY A 303 -3.18 -15.65 8.05
C GLY A 303 -2.50 -15.36 9.39
N PRO A 304 -3.26 -15.35 10.50
CA PRO A 304 -2.76 -14.97 11.82
C PRO A 304 -1.74 -15.96 12.35
N PHE A 305 -0.84 -15.49 13.22
CA PHE A 305 0.03 -16.39 13.97
C PHE A 305 -0.79 -17.28 14.89
N GLY A 306 -0.56 -18.60 14.83
CA GLY A 306 -1.32 -19.62 15.55
C GLY A 306 -1.39 -19.34 17.05
N GLY A 307 -2.60 -19.32 17.58
CA GLY A 307 -2.87 -19.04 18.99
C GLY A 307 -2.74 -17.57 19.39
N VAL A 308 -2.54 -16.63 18.44
CA VAL A 308 -2.47 -15.19 18.71
C VAL A 308 -3.65 -14.47 18.08
N GLY A 309 -3.78 -14.46 16.75
CA GLY A 309 -4.89 -13.86 16.02
C GLY A 309 -6.02 -14.86 15.74
N ASP A 310 -7.06 -14.41 15.01
CA ASP A 310 -8.27 -15.18 14.75
C ASP A 310 -8.47 -15.48 13.26
N ALA A 311 -8.37 -16.76 12.90
CA ALA A 311 -8.69 -17.25 11.55
C ALA A 311 -10.08 -17.86 11.43
N ARG A 312 -10.85 -18.01 12.55
CA ARG A 312 -12.15 -18.69 12.51
C ARG A 312 -13.14 -18.00 11.57
N PRO A 313 -14.02 -18.76 10.91
CA PRO A 313 -14.23 -20.21 11.00
C PRO A 313 -13.27 -21.03 10.12
N LEU A 314 -12.23 -20.42 9.58
CA LEU A 314 -11.30 -21.05 8.63
C LEU A 314 -10.37 -22.04 9.32
N ARG A 315 -9.99 -23.09 8.60
CA ARG A 315 -9.04 -24.10 9.09
C ARG A 315 -7.60 -23.60 8.96
N GLY A 316 -6.79 -23.85 9.99
CA GLY A 316 -5.36 -23.52 10.01
C GLY A 316 -5.11 -22.04 10.29
N ASP A 317 -3.85 -21.68 10.23
CA ASP A 317 -3.30 -20.36 10.52
C ASP A 317 -1.98 -20.18 9.75
N LYS A 318 -1.17 -19.18 10.07
CA LYS A 318 0.16 -18.92 9.48
C LYS A 318 0.98 -20.21 9.38
N GLY A 319 1.56 -20.45 8.21
CA GLY A 319 2.35 -21.65 7.92
C GLY A 319 1.52 -22.80 7.31
N HIS A 320 0.19 -22.74 7.36
CA HIS A 320 -0.68 -23.76 6.78
C HIS A 320 -1.26 -23.30 5.43
N LEU A 321 -1.29 -24.21 4.44
CA LEU A 321 -1.90 -23.98 3.12
C LEU A 321 -3.44 -24.09 3.11
N TYR A 322 -4.06 -24.18 4.30
CA TYR A 322 -5.50 -24.11 4.45
C TYR A 322 -5.99 -22.67 4.42
N GLU A 323 -7.30 -22.48 4.28
CA GLU A 323 -7.97 -21.19 4.22
C GLU A 323 -7.48 -20.21 5.31
N GLY A 324 -7.33 -20.68 6.56
CA GLY A 324 -6.86 -19.82 7.67
C GLY A 324 -5.44 -19.32 7.53
N GLY A 325 -4.59 -19.98 6.72
CA GLY A 325 -3.22 -19.53 6.49
C GLY A 325 -3.06 -18.64 5.27
N ILE A 326 -3.94 -18.75 4.28
CA ILE A 326 -3.79 -18.02 2.99
C ILE A 326 -4.94 -17.09 2.64
N ARG A 327 -6.16 -17.30 3.16
CA ARG A 327 -7.27 -16.35 2.96
C ARG A 327 -7.07 -15.14 3.86
N VAL A 328 -7.01 -13.96 3.27
CA VAL A 328 -6.68 -12.70 3.94
C VAL A 328 -7.73 -11.63 3.66
N PRO A 329 -7.92 -10.64 4.54
CA PRO A 329 -8.72 -9.48 4.21
C PRO A 329 -8.11 -8.75 3.01
N LEU A 330 -8.95 -8.33 2.07
CA LEU A 330 -8.57 -7.42 0.98
C LEU A 330 -9.66 -6.38 0.81
N ILE A 331 -9.28 -5.13 0.94
CA ILE A 331 -10.14 -3.97 0.75
C ILE A 331 -9.45 -3.00 -0.21
N VAL A 332 -10.19 -2.52 -1.19
CA VAL A 332 -9.70 -1.57 -2.19
C VAL A 332 -10.61 -0.36 -2.22
N ARG A 333 -10.06 0.84 -2.23
CA ARG A 333 -10.83 2.08 -2.33
C ARG A 333 -10.22 3.01 -3.37
N TRP A 334 -11.05 3.47 -4.28
CA TRP A 334 -10.73 4.53 -5.23
C TRP A 334 -12.02 5.27 -5.58
N PRO A 335 -12.34 6.37 -4.90
CA PRO A 335 -13.60 7.07 -5.06
C PRO A 335 -13.89 7.43 -6.52
N GLY A 336 -15.13 7.15 -6.97
CA GLY A 336 -15.55 7.39 -8.35
C GLY A 336 -14.98 6.41 -9.40
N LYS A 337 -14.16 5.41 -9.00
CA LYS A 337 -13.56 4.41 -9.90
C LYS A 337 -13.83 2.96 -9.45
N VAL A 338 -13.77 2.70 -8.15
CA VAL A 338 -14.11 1.42 -7.53
C VAL A 338 -15.37 1.63 -6.71
N ALA A 339 -16.38 0.78 -6.94
CA ALA A 339 -17.69 0.88 -6.29
C ALA A 339 -17.67 0.20 -4.91
#